data_f188393dfa2f5286b8e7b3cf8402e240
#
_entry.id   f188393dfa2f5286b8e7b3cf8402e240
#
_cell.length_a   1.000
_cell.length_b   1.000
_cell.length_c   1.000
_cell.angle_alpha   90.00
_cell.angle_beta   90.00
_cell.angle_gamma   90.00
#
_symmetry.space_group_name_H-M   'P 1'
#
loop_
_entity.id
_entity.type
_entity.pdbx_description
1 polymer ?
#
loop_
_entity_poly.entity_id
_entity_poly.type
_entity_poly.pdbx_seq_one_letter_code
_entity_poly.pdbx_strand_id
1 'polypeptide(L)'
;MASISAHIVRPALVVVLLAPLALGGCGVPSLSLKRDTPAPLIVAPLREPAEAVPPDGMVTVRDGDTIYALAARYGVPPTSIISDNQIGPPYTVFGGQRLRITPQRTHVVGPEDTIYSISQRYAVSQYQLAEENGLDVPFELTVGQRLILPASLDFSVLDAAPDAVSTTVAAAPKIVQRPANAPRKRFVAPAASGAFRWPVEGEIIAEFGPAARGVHNDGVNIAANEGAPVRASARGTVAFVGREIKSFGTLVLVKHEGGIITAYAHLGDVMVREGDIIDAGQQIATVGLTGKVDSPQLHFEIRKSREPVDPRSLIA
;
A
#
# COMPACT_ATOMS: atom_id res chain seq x y z
N MET A 1 -32.26 -13.49 64.00
CA MET A 1 -32.38 -14.83 64.57
C MET A 1 -32.15 -15.84 63.44
N ALA A 2 -31.43 -16.88 63.74
CA ALA A 2 -31.03 -18.03 62.88
C ALA A 2 -29.91 -17.78 61.87
N SER A 3 -28.71 -18.13 62.35
CA SER A 3 -27.46 -18.40 61.65
C SER A 3 -27.55 -19.76 60.93
N ILE A 4 -27.11 -19.81 59.67
CA ILE A 4 -26.86 -21.13 58.99
C ILE A 4 -25.41 -21.15 58.54
N SER A 5 -24.64 -22.02 59.20
CA SER A 5 -23.28 -22.39 58.88
C SER A 5 -23.22 -23.21 57.57
N ALA A 6 -22.37 -22.84 56.65
CA ALA A 6 -22.06 -23.65 55.50
C ALA A 6 -20.83 -24.52 55.76
N HIS A 7 -21.00 -25.84 55.73
CA HIS A 7 -19.93 -26.84 55.82
C HIS A 7 -19.18 -26.95 54.48
N ILE A 8 -17.87 -26.75 54.55
CA ILE A 8 -16.93 -27.00 53.44
C ILE A 8 -16.59 -28.49 53.47
N VAL A 9 -16.98 -29.23 52.42
CA VAL A 9 -16.58 -30.62 52.19
C VAL A 9 -15.37 -30.59 51.26
N ARG A 10 -14.24 -31.08 51.77
CA ARG A 10 -13.03 -31.36 51.00
C ARG A 10 -13.13 -32.76 50.40
N PRO A 11 -12.90 -33.00 49.10
CA PRO A 11 -12.70 -34.36 48.58
C PRO A 11 -11.27 -34.85 48.82
N ALA A 12 -11.16 -36.07 49.30
CA ALA A 12 -9.92 -36.79 49.55
C ALA A 12 -9.28 -37.26 48.24
N LEU A 13 -7.97 -37.06 48.14
CA LEU A 13 -7.11 -37.55 47.08
C LEU A 13 -6.87 -39.05 47.27
N VAL A 14 -7.42 -39.89 46.40
CA VAL A 14 -7.07 -41.32 46.33
C VAL A 14 -5.92 -41.51 45.36
N VAL A 15 -4.73 -41.81 45.87
CA VAL A 15 -3.56 -42.20 45.07
C VAL A 15 -3.64 -43.69 44.82
N VAL A 16 -3.91 -44.09 43.59
CA VAL A 16 -3.79 -45.48 43.14
C VAL A 16 -2.40 -45.68 42.53
N LEU A 17 -1.54 -46.41 43.21
CA LEU A 17 -0.25 -46.92 42.71
C LEU A 17 -0.50 -48.14 41.83
N LEU A 18 -0.32 -48.01 40.51
CA LEU A 18 -0.24 -49.12 39.58
C LEU A 18 1.21 -49.30 39.13
N ALA A 19 1.78 -50.44 39.49
CA ALA A 19 3.12 -50.89 39.05
C ALA A 19 3.10 -51.26 37.55
N PRO A 20 4.16 -50.96 36.78
CA PRO A 20 4.22 -51.36 35.39
C PRO A 20 4.71 -52.79 35.20
N LEU A 21 3.90 -53.62 34.53
CA LEU A 21 4.30 -54.89 33.96
C LEU A 21 5.12 -54.59 32.68
N ALA A 22 6.38 -55.02 32.68
CA ALA A 22 7.24 -54.96 31.51
C ALA A 22 6.87 -56.09 30.54
N LEU A 23 6.34 -55.72 29.37
CA LEU A 23 6.27 -56.59 28.19
C LEU A 23 7.07 -55.93 27.07
N GLY A 24 8.17 -56.58 26.69
CA GLY A 24 9.00 -56.16 25.55
C GLY A 24 8.21 -56.23 24.24
N GLY A 25 8.19 -55.11 23.51
CA GLY A 25 7.60 -54.99 22.19
C GLY A 25 8.49 -54.15 21.31
N CYS A 26 8.84 -54.64 20.13
CA CYS A 26 9.70 -54.09 19.11
C CYS A 26 9.41 -52.60 18.85
N GLY A 27 10.42 -51.75 19.00
CA GLY A 27 10.34 -50.34 18.73
C GLY A 27 10.21 -50.05 17.23
N VAL A 28 9.09 -49.49 16.83
CA VAL A 28 8.97 -48.70 15.60
C VAL A 28 9.50 -47.31 15.88
N PRO A 29 10.45 -46.79 15.11
CA PRO A 29 10.89 -45.41 15.31
C PRO A 29 9.75 -44.50 14.92
N SER A 30 9.16 -43.80 15.89
CA SER A 30 8.25 -42.68 15.61
C SER A 30 9.05 -41.55 14.97
N LEU A 31 8.89 -41.38 13.65
CA LEU A 31 9.34 -40.18 12.98
C LEU A 31 8.52 -39.00 13.55
N SER A 32 9.14 -38.32 14.51
CA SER A 32 8.63 -37.02 14.96
C SER A 32 8.90 -36.02 13.85
N LEU A 33 7.91 -35.76 12.97
CA LEU A 33 7.90 -34.62 12.07
C LEU A 33 7.91 -33.38 12.95
N LYS A 34 9.11 -32.86 13.28
CA LYS A 34 9.24 -31.47 13.70
C LYS A 34 8.60 -30.64 12.60
N ARG A 35 7.43 -30.05 12.86
CA ARG A 35 6.97 -28.92 12.09
C ARG A 35 7.98 -27.81 12.34
N ASP A 36 8.86 -27.61 11.37
CA ASP A 36 9.66 -26.40 11.32
C ASP A 36 8.65 -25.25 11.07
N THR A 37 8.20 -24.67 12.17
CA THR A 37 7.53 -23.37 12.12
C THR A 37 8.59 -22.43 11.55
N PRO A 38 8.38 -21.80 10.39
CA PRO A 38 9.34 -20.82 9.91
C PRO A 38 9.53 -19.79 11.01
N ALA A 39 10.79 -19.58 11.39
CA ALA A 39 11.13 -18.55 12.36
C ALA A 39 10.50 -17.23 11.89
N PRO A 40 9.89 -16.44 12.80
CA PRO A 40 9.39 -15.15 12.42
C PRO A 40 10.53 -14.38 11.77
N LEU A 41 10.30 -13.81 10.58
CA LEU A 41 11.24 -12.92 9.93
C LEU A 41 11.40 -11.72 10.87
N ILE A 42 12.42 -11.79 11.74
CA ILE A 42 12.84 -10.63 12.52
C ILE A 42 13.42 -9.68 11.48
N VAL A 43 12.62 -8.71 11.04
CA VAL A 43 13.12 -7.57 10.28
C VAL A 43 14.01 -6.82 11.27
N ALA A 44 15.31 -7.07 11.20
CA ALA A 44 16.28 -6.36 12.03
C ALA A 44 16.12 -4.86 11.74
N PRO A 45 16.08 -4.00 12.77
CA PRO A 45 15.99 -2.56 12.56
C PRO A 45 17.13 -2.14 11.62
N LEU A 46 16.80 -1.33 10.61
CA LEU A 46 17.78 -0.79 9.67
C LEU A 46 18.89 -0.09 10.47
N ARG A 47 20.08 -0.67 10.43
CA ARG A 47 21.26 -0.10 11.04
C ARG A 47 21.59 1.21 10.29
N GLU A 48 22.15 2.19 11.00
CA GLU A 48 22.68 3.37 10.31
C GLU A 48 23.66 2.93 9.21
N PRO A 49 23.60 3.57 8.02
CA PRO A 49 24.48 3.20 6.93
C PRO A 49 25.95 3.40 7.35
N ALA A 50 26.76 2.37 7.12
CA ALA A 50 28.20 2.44 7.45
C ALA A 50 28.96 3.34 6.45
N GLU A 51 28.38 3.61 5.28
CA GLU A 51 28.98 4.39 4.20
C GLU A 51 27.90 5.23 3.50
N ALA A 52 28.21 6.49 3.18
CA ALA A 52 27.30 7.34 2.43
C ALA A 52 27.27 6.93 0.95
N VAL A 53 26.08 6.94 0.36
CA VAL A 53 25.94 6.76 -1.08
C VAL A 53 26.52 7.99 -1.78
N PRO A 54 27.39 7.81 -2.82
CA PRO A 54 27.92 8.93 -3.61
C PRO A 54 26.80 9.78 -4.22
N PRO A 55 27.05 11.06 -4.52
CA PRO A 55 26.03 11.97 -5.07
C PRO A 55 25.44 11.52 -6.43
N ASP A 56 26.21 10.76 -7.22
CA ASP A 56 25.75 10.18 -8.50
C ASP A 56 24.92 8.90 -8.32
N GLY A 57 24.78 8.45 -7.07
CA GLY A 57 24.09 7.20 -6.75
C GLY A 57 24.79 5.93 -7.23
N MET A 58 26.02 6.03 -7.74
CA MET A 58 26.75 4.90 -8.32
C MET A 58 27.82 4.38 -7.39
N VAL A 59 27.80 3.11 -7.09
CA VAL A 59 28.82 2.44 -6.28
C VAL A 59 29.49 1.33 -7.06
N THR A 60 30.76 1.07 -6.75
CA THR A 60 31.51 -0.05 -7.32
C THR A 60 31.53 -1.20 -6.33
N VAL A 61 31.10 -2.36 -6.78
CA VAL A 61 31.11 -3.61 -5.99
C VAL A 61 32.57 -3.99 -5.70
N ARG A 62 32.89 -4.30 -4.44
CA ARG A 62 34.20 -4.78 -4.03
C ARG A 62 34.28 -6.30 -4.16
N ASP A 63 35.46 -6.86 -4.28
CA ASP A 63 35.62 -8.30 -4.31
C ASP A 63 35.06 -8.95 -3.04
N GLY A 64 34.19 -9.95 -3.25
CA GLY A 64 33.50 -10.64 -2.15
C GLY A 64 32.24 -9.95 -1.63
N ASP A 65 31.85 -8.79 -2.16
CA ASP A 65 30.56 -8.17 -1.83
C ASP A 65 29.39 -9.04 -2.29
N THR A 66 28.35 -8.98 -1.50
CA THR A 66 27.02 -9.54 -1.84
C THR A 66 25.99 -8.41 -1.81
N ILE A 67 24.82 -8.62 -2.41
CA ILE A 67 23.72 -7.66 -2.33
C ILE A 67 23.38 -7.32 -0.87
N TYR A 68 23.38 -8.32 0.03
CA TYR A 68 23.12 -8.11 1.45
C TYR A 68 24.22 -7.29 2.14
N ALA A 69 25.48 -7.49 1.77
CA ALA A 69 26.59 -6.70 2.29
C ALA A 69 26.52 -5.23 1.82
N LEU A 70 26.17 -5.01 0.56
CA LEU A 70 25.93 -3.67 0.00
C LEU A 70 24.73 -3.01 0.66
N ALA A 71 23.62 -3.74 0.82
CA ALA A 71 22.41 -3.26 1.49
C ALA A 71 22.72 -2.78 2.92
N ALA A 72 23.46 -3.58 3.69
CA ALA A 72 23.87 -3.22 5.04
C ALA A 72 24.85 -2.03 5.07
N ARG A 73 25.79 -1.95 4.09
CA ARG A 73 26.78 -0.87 3.99
C ARG A 73 26.13 0.47 3.70
N TYR A 74 25.17 0.52 2.81
CA TYR A 74 24.54 1.77 2.36
C TYR A 74 23.18 2.04 3.03
N GLY A 75 22.72 1.14 3.92
CA GLY A 75 21.46 1.31 4.66
C GLY A 75 20.21 1.28 3.77
N VAL A 76 20.23 0.47 2.71
CA VAL A 76 19.13 0.32 1.76
C VAL A 76 18.63 -1.13 1.75
N PRO A 77 17.37 -1.42 1.41
CA PRO A 77 16.89 -2.78 1.25
C PRO A 77 17.63 -3.51 0.12
N PRO A 78 17.90 -4.82 0.28
CA PRO A 78 18.45 -5.63 -0.81
C PRO A 78 17.59 -5.62 -2.06
N THR A 79 16.26 -5.55 -1.89
CA THR A 79 15.28 -5.49 -2.98
C THR A 79 15.41 -4.24 -3.84
N SER A 80 15.72 -3.08 -3.24
CA SER A 80 15.98 -1.84 -3.99
C SER A 80 17.20 -1.98 -4.89
N ILE A 81 18.30 -2.57 -4.37
CA ILE A 81 19.50 -2.81 -5.19
C ILE A 81 19.17 -3.74 -6.38
N ILE A 82 18.36 -4.78 -6.13
CA ILE A 82 17.96 -5.74 -7.16
C ILE A 82 17.11 -5.05 -8.23
N SER A 83 16.10 -4.29 -7.83
CA SER A 83 15.18 -3.63 -8.77
C SER A 83 15.85 -2.52 -9.57
N ASP A 84 16.61 -1.64 -8.91
CA ASP A 84 17.24 -0.47 -9.53
C ASP A 84 18.30 -0.88 -10.57
N ASN A 85 18.85 -2.10 -10.43
CA ASN A 85 19.90 -2.63 -11.32
C ASN A 85 19.43 -3.83 -12.16
N GLN A 86 18.14 -4.20 -12.09
CA GLN A 86 17.56 -5.31 -12.85
C GLN A 86 18.33 -6.64 -12.68
N ILE A 87 18.78 -6.92 -11.44
CA ILE A 87 19.56 -8.11 -11.13
C ILE A 87 18.62 -9.32 -11.02
N GLY A 88 18.73 -10.26 -11.96
CA GLY A 88 17.97 -11.51 -11.94
C GLY A 88 18.56 -12.59 -11.02
N PRO A 89 17.80 -13.66 -10.75
CA PRO A 89 18.33 -14.83 -10.05
C PRO A 89 19.56 -15.41 -10.77
N PRO A 90 20.59 -15.84 -10.04
CA PRO A 90 20.71 -16.04 -8.59
C PRO A 90 21.14 -14.80 -7.78
N TYR A 91 20.89 -13.59 -8.25
CA TYR A 91 21.17 -12.32 -7.57
C TYR A 91 22.65 -12.12 -7.21
N THR A 92 23.53 -12.54 -8.10
CA THR A 92 24.98 -12.46 -7.91
C THR A 92 25.50 -11.12 -8.42
N VAL A 93 26.44 -10.53 -7.68
CA VAL A 93 27.20 -9.33 -8.07
C VAL A 93 28.67 -9.65 -8.11
N PHE A 94 29.45 -8.91 -8.92
CA PHE A 94 30.86 -9.18 -9.18
C PHE A 94 31.71 -7.96 -8.83
N GLY A 95 32.92 -8.20 -8.33
CA GLY A 95 33.91 -7.14 -8.10
C GLY A 95 34.12 -6.28 -9.36
N GLY A 96 34.18 -4.96 -9.19
CA GLY A 96 34.28 -3.99 -10.27
C GLY A 96 32.95 -3.63 -10.96
N GLN A 97 31.86 -4.35 -10.70
CA GLN A 97 30.53 -4.01 -11.22
C GLN A 97 30.07 -2.67 -10.63
N ARG A 98 29.49 -1.81 -11.48
CA ARG A 98 28.86 -0.57 -11.02
C ARG A 98 27.37 -0.79 -10.80
N LEU A 99 26.89 -0.44 -9.62
CA LEU A 99 25.49 -0.55 -9.23
C LEU A 99 24.95 0.82 -8.86
N ARG A 100 23.70 1.06 -9.22
CA ARG A 100 22.92 2.19 -8.71
C ARG A 100 22.40 1.85 -7.33
N ILE A 101 22.67 2.71 -6.37
CA ILE A 101 22.13 2.65 -5.01
C ILE A 101 21.33 3.92 -4.79
N THR A 102 20.03 3.79 -4.66
CA THR A 102 19.15 4.92 -4.34
C THR A 102 19.03 5.06 -2.83
N PRO A 103 19.54 6.17 -2.22
CA PRO A 103 19.40 6.39 -0.79
C PRO A 103 17.92 6.42 -0.42
N GLN A 104 17.53 5.62 0.58
CA GLN A 104 16.17 5.69 1.09
C GLN A 104 16.02 6.83 2.07
N ARG A 105 14.97 7.62 1.90
CA ARG A 105 14.54 8.56 2.91
C ARG A 105 13.98 7.78 4.09
N THR A 106 14.41 8.13 5.29
CA THR A 106 13.88 7.51 6.51
C THR A 106 13.41 8.58 7.48
N HIS A 107 12.45 8.19 8.34
CA HIS A 107 11.98 9.00 9.44
C HIS A 107 12.16 8.22 10.76
N VAL A 108 12.63 8.93 11.81
CA VAL A 108 12.69 8.35 13.16
C VAL A 108 11.46 8.81 13.92
N VAL A 109 10.65 7.85 14.36
CA VAL A 109 9.39 8.11 15.05
C VAL A 109 9.62 8.87 16.36
N GLY A 110 9.01 10.03 16.48
CA GLY A 110 8.97 10.85 17.69
C GLY A 110 7.81 10.47 18.63
N PRO A 111 7.76 11.10 19.84
CA PRO A 111 6.74 10.76 20.85
C PRO A 111 5.28 11.03 20.43
N GLU A 112 5.08 12.00 19.53
CA GLU A 112 3.74 12.41 19.06
C GLU A 112 3.47 12.00 17.62
N ASP A 113 4.39 11.23 17.01
CA ASP A 113 4.22 10.80 15.65
C ASP A 113 3.19 9.67 15.56
N THR A 114 2.35 9.78 14.54
CA THR A 114 1.43 8.74 14.09
C THR A 114 1.73 8.44 12.63
N ILE A 115 1.32 7.28 12.14
CA ILE A 115 1.49 6.97 10.72
C ILE A 115 0.83 8.04 9.84
N TYR A 116 -0.30 8.57 10.28
CA TYR A 116 -1.00 9.66 9.59
C TYR A 116 -0.17 10.96 9.57
N SER A 117 0.32 11.44 10.73
CA SER A 117 1.10 12.68 10.78
C SER A 117 2.40 12.59 9.97
N ILE A 118 3.06 11.42 9.98
CA ILE A 118 4.25 11.16 9.18
C ILE A 118 3.90 11.14 7.69
N SER A 119 2.82 10.44 7.31
CA SER A 119 2.39 10.37 5.91
C SER A 119 2.06 11.75 5.33
N GLN A 120 1.39 12.61 6.09
CA GLN A 120 1.12 13.99 5.71
C GLN A 120 2.40 14.83 5.57
N ARG A 121 3.32 14.73 6.55
CA ARG A 121 4.61 15.45 6.53
C ARG A 121 5.43 15.17 5.28
N TYR A 122 5.41 13.93 4.80
CA TYR A 122 6.22 13.49 3.67
C TYR A 122 5.43 13.35 2.37
N ALA A 123 4.15 13.69 2.35
CA ALA A 123 3.24 13.57 1.21
C ALA A 123 3.24 12.15 0.60
N VAL A 124 3.16 11.14 1.46
CA VAL A 124 3.06 9.71 1.09
C VAL A 124 1.74 9.15 1.60
N SER A 125 1.26 8.04 1.02
CA SER A 125 0.10 7.34 1.56
C SER A 125 0.45 6.65 2.88
N GLN A 126 -0.41 6.77 3.90
CA GLN A 126 -0.24 6.04 5.16
C GLN A 126 -0.21 4.51 4.95
N TYR A 127 -0.96 4.01 3.98
CA TYR A 127 -0.99 2.59 3.64
C TYR A 127 0.31 2.13 2.96
N GLN A 128 0.87 2.94 2.05
CA GLN A 128 2.19 2.66 1.48
C GLN A 128 3.28 2.71 2.54
N LEU A 129 3.23 3.73 3.41
CA LEU A 129 4.18 3.86 4.50
C LEU A 129 4.12 2.64 5.43
N ALA A 130 2.92 2.16 5.75
CA ALA A 130 2.73 0.94 6.55
C ALA A 130 3.24 -0.31 5.83
N GLU A 131 2.89 -0.49 4.57
CA GLU A 131 3.28 -1.65 3.77
C GLU A 131 4.80 -1.75 3.61
N GLU A 132 5.47 -0.63 3.29
CA GLU A 132 6.93 -0.59 3.14
C GLU A 132 7.67 -0.93 4.43
N ASN A 133 7.03 -0.67 5.58
CA ASN A 133 7.59 -0.93 6.90
C ASN A 133 7.03 -2.19 7.57
N GLY A 134 6.24 -2.99 6.88
CA GLY A 134 5.65 -4.22 7.41
C GLY A 134 4.73 -3.99 8.61
N LEU A 135 4.05 -2.84 8.66
CA LEU A 135 3.14 -2.49 9.75
C LEU A 135 1.74 -3.01 9.45
N ASP A 136 1.21 -3.80 10.37
CA ASP A 136 -0.19 -4.24 10.33
C ASP A 136 -1.10 -3.25 11.07
N VAL A 137 -2.37 -3.24 10.69
CA VAL A 137 -3.40 -2.45 11.41
C VAL A 137 -3.49 -2.93 12.85
N PRO A 138 -3.35 -2.05 13.86
CA PRO A 138 -3.61 -0.60 13.87
C PRO A 138 -2.42 0.32 13.58
N PHE A 139 -1.36 -0.13 12.91
CA PHE A 139 -0.17 0.66 12.58
C PHE A 139 0.53 1.24 13.82
N GLU A 140 0.74 0.40 14.83
CA GLU A 140 1.42 0.82 16.06
C GLU A 140 2.86 1.23 15.78
N LEU A 141 3.23 2.42 16.21
CA LEU A 141 4.59 2.96 16.09
C LEU A 141 5.26 2.99 17.46
N THR A 142 6.56 2.69 17.46
CA THR A 142 7.39 2.79 18.66
C THR A 142 8.31 4.01 18.55
N VAL A 143 8.38 4.84 19.58
CA VAL A 143 9.32 5.98 19.63
C VAL A 143 10.75 5.49 19.40
N GLY A 144 11.45 6.15 18.48
CA GLY A 144 12.78 5.74 18.04
C GLY A 144 12.79 4.71 16.90
N GLN A 145 11.64 4.16 16.51
CA GLN A 145 11.52 3.30 15.33
C GLN A 145 11.91 4.09 14.08
N ARG A 146 12.69 3.45 13.19
CA ARG A 146 13.05 4.02 11.89
C ARG A 146 12.09 3.50 10.84
N LEU A 147 11.37 4.40 10.20
CA LEU A 147 10.49 4.10 9.08
C LEU A 147 11.17 4.42 7.76
N ILE A 148 11.04 3.53 6.81
CA ILE A 148 11.37 3.76 5.41
C ILE A 148 10.23 4.58 4.81
N LEU A 149 10.57 5.72 4.22
CA LEU A 149 9.61 6.54 3.50
C LEU A 149 9.50 6.03 2.07
N PRO A 150 8.33 5.59 1.62
CA PRO A 150 8.12 5.23 0.21
C PRO A 150 8.48 6.43 -0.69
N ALA A 151 8.78 6.14 -1.95
CA ALA A 151 8.84 7.21 -2.93
C ALA A 151 7.52 7.96 -2.84
N SER A 152 7.56 9.28 -2.61
CA SER A 152 6.34 10.08 -2.65
C SER A 152 5.68 9.79 -4.00
N LEU A 153 4.36 9.60 -4.01
CA LEU A 153 3.61 9.83 -5.24
C LEU A 153 3.97 11.24 -5.63
N ASP A 154 4.84 11.36 -6.62
CA ASP A 154 5.35 12.68 -7.00
C ASP A 154 4.24 13.39 -7.78
N PHE A 155 3.29 13.95 -7.03
CA PHE A 155 2.26 14.79 -7.62
C PHE A 155 2.87 16.05 -8.30
N SER A 156 4.18 16.30 -8.12
CA SER A 156 4.88 17.35 -8.84
C SER A 156 5.08 17.00 -10.32
N VAL A 157 5.09 15.71 -10.66
CA VAL A 157 5.05 15.27 -12.08
C VAL A 157 3.74 15.72 -12.75
N LEU A 158 2.68 15.91 -11.96
CA LEU A 158 1.40 16.40 -12.48
C LEU A 158 1.41 17.92 -12.76
N ASP A 159 2.40 18.64 -12.24
CA ASP A 159 2.58 20.10 -12.51
C ASP A 159 3.53 20.35 -13.69
N ALA A 160 4.31 19.36 -14.12
CA ALA A 160 5.14 19.44 -15.32
C ALA A 160 4.27 19.33 -16.59
N ALA A 161 4.60 20.14 -17.59
CA ALA A 161 3.97 20.07 -18.90
C ALA A 161 4.16 18.68 -19.55
N PRO A 162 3.29 18.24 -20.49
CA PRO A 162 3.16 16.86 -20.94
C PRO A 162 4.32 16.27 -21.76
N ASP A 163 5.50 16.89 -21.79
CA ASP A 163 6.54 16.56 -22.77
C ASP A 163 7.67 15.61 -22.31
N ALA A 164 7.63 15.05 -21.11
CA ALA A 164 8.73 14.19 -20.66
C ALA A 164 8.32 13.09 -19.69
N VAL A 165 7.66 12.03 -20.18
CA VAL A 165 7.64 10.74 -19.45
C VAL A 165 7.89 9.59 -20.39
N SER A 166 9.16 9.14 -20.43
CA SER A 166 9.51 7.81 -20.94
C SER A 166 9.25 6.80 -19.82
N THR A 167 8.15 6.09 -19.94
CA THR A 167 7.72 5.12 -18.94
C THR A 167 8.21 3.73 -19.32
N THR A 168 9.01 3.12 -18.46
CA THR A 168 9.32 1.69 -18.51
C THR A 168 8.12 0.93 -17.95
N VAL A 169 7.39 0.24 -18.80
CA VAL A 169 6.11 -0.40 -18.51
C VAL A 169 6.31 -1.72 -17.74
N ALA A 170 5.95 -1.76 -16.46
CA ALA A 170 5.58 -3.01 -15.79
C ALA A 170 4.14 -3.35 -16.18
N ALA A 171 3.84 -4.65 -16.35
CA ALA A 171 2.64 -5.22 -16.95
C ALA A 171 1.34 -4.41 -16.71
N ALA A 172 0.85 -3.80 -17.78
CA ALA A 172 -0.35 -2.97 -17.78
C ALA A 172 -1.61 -3.73 -17.36
N PRO A 173 -2.54 -3.09 -16.64
CA PRO A 173 -3.88 -3.62 -16.38
C PRO A 173 -4.57 -3.92 -17.74
N LYS A 174 -5.51 -4.88 -17.75
CA LYS A 174 -6.32 -5.16 -18.94
C LYS A 174 -7.10 -3.89 -19.32
N ILE A 175 -6.53 -3.12 -20.24
CA ILE A 175 -7.20 -1.98 -20.84
C ILE A 175 -8.11 -2.55 -21.91
N VAL A 176 -9.41 -2.36 -21.78
CA VAL A 176 -10.35 -2.66 -22.86
C VAL A 176 -10.03 -1.70 -24.01
N GLN A 177 -9.36 -2.24 -25.04
CA GLN A 177 -8.92 -1.44 -26.18
C GLN A 177 -10.12 -0.94 -26.97
N ARG A 178 -10.40 0.34 -26.87
CA ARG A 178 -11.25 1.03 -27.84
C ARG A 178 -10.45 1.16 -29.14
N PRO A 179 -11.03 0.86 -30.33
CA PRO A 179 -10.33 1.00 -31.62
C PRO A 179 -9.78 2.42 -31.79
N ALA A 180 -8.53 2.53 -32.23
CA ALA A 180 -7.81 3.80 -32.37
C ALA A 180 -8.45 4.84 -33.33
N ASN A 181 -9.45 4.44 -34.09
CA ASN A 181 -10.11 5.25 -35.12
C ASN A 181 -11.57 5.61 -34.84
N ALA A 182 -12.04 5.49 -33.59
CA ALA A 182 -13.37 6.00 -33.28
C ALA A 182 -13.37 7.54 -33.35
N PRO A 183 -14.27 8.18 -34.12
CA PRO A 183 -14.31 9.62 -34.23
C PRO A 183 -14.50 10.24 -32.85
N ARG A 184 -13.58 11.14 -32.46
CA ARG A 184 -13.71 11.94 -31.24
C ARG A 184 -14.92 12.85 -31.42
N LYS A 185 -16.07 12.46 -30.93
CA LYS A 185 -17.21 13.37 -30.79
C LYS A 185 -16.79 14.45 -29.82
N ARG A 186 -16.55 15.63 -30.34
CA ARG A 186 -16.37 16.85 -29.58
C ARG A 186 -17.71 17.16 -28.91
N PHE A 187 -17.89 16.63 -27.71
CA PHE A 187 -19.04 16.98 -26.89
C PHE A 187 -18.76 18.38 -26.29
N VAL A 188 -19.42 19.38 -26.78
CA VAL A 188 -19.45 20.69 -26.15
C VAL A 188 -20.47 20.57 -25.02
N ALA A 189 -20.00 20.22 -23.84
CA ALA A 189 -20.81 20.30 -22.64
C ALA A 189 -20.96 21.77 -22.23
N PRO A 190 -22.15 22.20 -21.80
CA PRO A 190 -22.31 23.53 -21.22
C PRO A 190 -21.38 23.62 -20.01
N ALA A 191 -20.71 24.77 -19.85
CA ALA A 191 -19.90 25.10 -18.71
C ALA A 191 -20.79 25.08 -17.46
N ALA A 192 -20.84 23.94 -16.80
CA ALA A 192 -21.43 23.79 -15.49
C ALA A 192 -20.34 24.09 -14.46
N SER A 193 -20.46 25.25 -13.85
CA SER A 193 -19.68 25.66 -12.70
C SER A 193 -19.56 24.57 -11.63
N GLY A 194 -18.39 24.01 -11.48
CA GLY A 194 -17.72 23.81 -10.21
C GLY A 194 -18.22 22.79 -9.21
N ALA A 195 -19.27 22.03 -9.43
CA ALA A 195 -19.66 21.00 -8.47
C ALA A 195 -19.16 19.63 -8.92
N PHE A 196 -18.42 18.95 -8.04
CA PHE A 196 -18.10 17.54 -8.20
C PHE A 196 -19.36 16.68 -8.05
N ARG A 197 -19.37 15.50 -8.65
CA ARG A 197 -20.47 14.54 -8.59
C ARG A 197 -19.98 13.24 -7.99
N TRP A 198 -20.89 12.50 -7.36
CA TRP A 198 -20.57 11.14 -6.91
C TRP A 198 -20.16 10.27 -8.10
N PRO A 199 -19.02 9.57 -8.00
CA PRO A 199 -18.48 8.78 -9.12
C PRO A 199 -19.22 7.45 -9.34
N VAL A 200 -19.92 6.97 -8.34
CA VAL A 200 -20.72 5.74 -8.35
C VAL A 200 -21.91 5.89 -7.41
N GLU A 201 -23.01 5.19 -7.72
CA GLU A 201 -24.15 5.07 -6.81
C GLU A 201 -23.90 3.91 -5.84
N GLY A 202 -24.06 4.14 -4.53
CA GLY A 202 -23.86 3.13 -3.50
C GLY A 202 -23.89 3.71 -2.10
N GLU A 203 -23.80 2.84 -1.11
CA GLU A 203 -23.75 3.19 0.30
C GLU A 203 -22.30 3.54 0.70
N ILE A 204 -22.11 4.62 1.46
CA ILE A 204 -20.81 4.93 2.06
C ILE A 204 -20.58 3.99 3.24
N ILE A 205 -19.62 3.06 3.09
CA ILE A 205 -19.26 2.06 4.10
C ILE A 205 -18.05 2.46 4.95
N ALA A 206 -17.28 3.45 4.50
CA ALA A 206 -16.25 4.10 5.30
C ALA A 206 -16.20 5.60 4.98
N GLU A 207 -16.28 6.38 6.04
CA GLU A 207 -16.34 7.83 5.98
C GLU A 207 -14.94 8.45 5.93
N PHE A 208 -14.84 9.68 5.42
CA PHE A 208 -13.62 10.48 5.51
C PHE A 208 -13.30 10.80 6.97
N GLY A 209 -12.01 10.76 7.34
CA GLY A 209 -11.55 11.16 8.66
C GLY A 209 -11.01 10.01 9.50
N PRO A 210 -10.93 10.22 10.82
CA PRO A 210 -10.41 9.20 11.74
C PRO A 210 -11.25 7.93 11.68
N ALA A 211 -10.61 6.81 11.39
CA ALA A 211 -11.21 5.49 11.40
C ALA A 211 -10.78 4.71 12.65
N ALA A 212 -11.31 3.51 12.84
CA ALA A 212 -10.94 2.65 13.95
C ALA A 212 -9.43 2.37 13.96
N ARG A 213 -8.87 2.18 15.16
CA ARG A 213 -7.48 1.76 15.37
C ARG A 213 -6.41 2.75 14.87
N GLY A 214 -6.68 4.07 14.91
CA GLY A 214 -5.69 5.10 14.57
C GLY A 214 -5.38 5.25 13.08
N VAL A 215 -6.16 4.62 12.22
CA VAL A 215 -6.13 4.82 10.77
C VAL A 215 -6.93 6.08 10.42
N HIS A 216 -6.53 6.79 9.39
CA HIS A 216 -7.29 7.90 8.81
C HIS A 216 -7.73 7.50 7.40
N ASN A 217 -9.01 7.69 7.08
CA ASN A 217 -9.51 7.50 5.73
C ASN A 217 -9.42 8.83 4.97
N ASP A 218 -8.54 8.90 3.98
CA ASP A 218 -8.28 10.11 3.18
C ASP A 218 -9.39 10.40 2.13
N GLY A 219 -10.39 9.51 2.08
CA GLY A 219 -11.53 9.63 1.17
C GLY A 219 -12.78 9.00 1.76
N VAL A 220 -13.65 8.49 0.91
CA VAL A 220 -14.80 7.68 1.28
C VAL A 220 -14.76 6.35 0.54
N ASN A 221 -15.25 5.28 1.19
CA ASN A 221 -15.43 4.00 0.51
C ASN A 221 -16.93 3.81 0.23
N ILE A 222 -17.26 3.53 -1.02
CA ILE A 222 -18.64 3.39 -1.51
C ILE A 222 -18.84 1.94 -1.95
N ALA A 223 -19.72 1.21 -1.27
CA ALA A 223 -20.09 -0.14 -1.67
C ALA A 223 -20.90 -0.09 -2.97
N ALA A 224 -20.50 -0.90 -3.94
CA ALA A 224 -21.24 -1.05 -5.19
C ALA A 224 -20.97 -2.42 -5.80
N ASN A 225 -21.85 -2.88 -6.70
CA ASN A 225 -21.64 -4.15 -7.36
C ASN A 225 -20.37 -4.15 -8.20
N GLU A 226 -19.63 -5.26 -8.20
CA GLU A 226 -18.50 -5.44 -9.09
C GLU A 226 -18.94 -5.22 -10.54
N GLY A 227 -18.14 -4.49 -11.33
CA GLY A 227 -18.49 -4.11 -12.69
C GLY A 227 -19.41 -2.87 -12.81
N ALA A 228 -19.92 -2.31 -11.70
CA ALA A 228 -20.69 -1.07 -11.74
C ALA A 228 -19.88 0.09 -12.36
N PRO A 229 -20.51 0.98 -13.15
CA PRO A 229 -19.77 2.04 -13.82
C PRO A 229 -19.25 3.10 -12.86
N VAL A 230 -17.93 3.33 -12.89
CA VAL A 230 -17.28 4.45 -12.19
C VAL A 230 -17.14 5.60 -13.18
N ARG A 231 -17.62 6.77 -12.77
CA ARG A 231 -17.68 7.98 -13.61
C ARG A 231 -16.76 9.07 -13.06
N ALA A 232 -16.23 9.90 -13.97
CA ALA A 232 -15.46 11.06 -13.58
C ALA A 232 -16.33 12.05 -12.77
N SER A 233 -15.85 12.43 -11.60
CA SER A 233 -16.55 13.33 -10.69
C SER A 233 -16.68 14.75 -11.25
N ALA A 234 -15.68 15.20 -12.02
CA ALA A 234 -15.66 16.47 -12.72
C ALA A 234 -14.87 16.34 -14.03
N ARG A 235 -14.91 17.36 -14.88
CA ARG A 235 -14.05 17.45 -16.05
C ARG A 235 -12.59 17.57 -15.61
N GLY A 236 -11.68 16.86 -16.31
CA GLY A 236 -10.27 16.89 -16.00
C GLY A 236 -9.41 16.17 -17.00
N THR A 237 -8.13 16.01 -16.66
CA THR A 237 -7.16 15.23 -17.41
C THR A 237 -6.72 14.05 -16.56
N VAL A 238 -6.72 12.85 -17.14
CA VAL A 238 -6.21 11.65 -16.47
C VAL A 238 -4.71 11.79 -16.28
N ALA A 239 -4.29 11.84 -15.04
CA ALA A 239 -2.91 12.10 -14.65
C ALA A 239 -2.11 10.81 -14.37
N PHE A 240 -2.83 9.73 -14.03
CA PHE A 240 -2.21 8.45 -13.70
C PHE A 240 -3.21 7.30 -13.86
N VAL A 241 -2.73 6.16 -14.34
CA VAL A 241 -3.44 4.87 -14.37
C VAL A 241 -2.47 3.76 -14.03
N GLY A 242 -2.63 3.10 -12.87
CA GLY A 242 -1.67 2.06 -12.47
C GLY A 242 -2.14 1.17 -11.31
N ARG A 243 -1.21 0.31 -10.86
CA ARG A 243 -1.40 -0.64 -9.74
C ARG A 243 -0.22 -0.65 -8.79
N GLU A 244 0.62 0.38 -8.83
CA GLU A 244 1.88 0.46 -8.09
C GLU A 244 1.64 0.47 -6.58
N ILE A 245 0.48 0.99 -6.15
CA ILE A 245 0.08 0.99 -4.75
C ILE A 245 -0.78 -0.24 -4.49
N LYS A 246 -0.20 -1.28 -3.93
CA LYS A 246 -0.87 -2.56 -3.71
C LYS A 246 -2.14 -2.45 -2.86
N SER A 247 -2.15 -1.56 -1.85
CA SER A 247 -3.32 -1.33 -1.00
C SER A 247 -4.50 -0.77 -1.77
N PHE A 248 -4.29 0.12 -2.74
CA PHE A 248 -5.34 0.72 -3.57
C PHE A 248 -5.72 -0.15 -4.79
N GLY A 249 -4.89 -1.13 -5.14
CA GLY A 249 -5.11 -1.94 -6.33
C GLY A 249 -5.05 -1.11 -7.61
N THR A 250 -6.03 -1.27 -8.49
CA THR A 250 -6.12 -0.46 -9.71
C THR A 250 -6.60 0.94 -9.36
N LEU A 251 -5.81 1.95 -9.73
CA LEU A 251 -5.98 3.36 -9.36
C LEU A 251 -6.00 4.24 -10.61
N VAL A 252 -6.92 5.20 -10.64
CA VAL A 252 -6.95 6.30 -11.60
C VAL A 252 -6.89 7.61 -10.84
N LEU A 253 -5.99 8.52 -11.25
CA LEU A 253 -5.94 9.90 -10.76
C LEU A 253 -6.36 10.84 -11.87
N VAL A 254 -7.21 11.81 -11.53
CA VAL A 254 -7.67 12.85 -12.47
C VAL A 254 -7.33 14.22 -11.91
N LYS A 255 -6.65 15.03 -12.70
CA LYS A 255 -6.33 16.43 -12.40
C LYS A 255 -7.43 17.33 -12.94
N HIS A 256 -7.93 18.20 -12.09
CA HIS A 256 -8.95 19.20 -12.38
C HIS A 256 -8.40 20.62 -12.33
N GLU A 257 -9.18 21.59 -12.75
CA GLU A 257 -8.83 22.99 -12.57
C GLU A 257 -8.70 23.36 -11.08
N GLY A 258 -7.91 24.38 -10.78
CA GLY A 258 -7.70 24.85 -9.40
C GLY A 258 -6.83 23.96 -8.53
N GLY A 259 -6.01 23.08 -9.13
CA GLY A 259 -5.08 22.21 -8.39
C GLY A 259 -5.78 21.10 -7.60
N ILE A 260 -6.98 20.74 -7.98
CA ILE A 260 -7.74 19.64 -7.38
C ILE A 260 -7.41 18.34 -8.12
N ILE A 261 -7.27 17.25 -7.34
CA ILE A 261 -7.06 15.89 -7.85
C ILE A 261 -8.16 15.01 -7.26
N THR A 262 -8.75 14.15 -8.10
CA THR A 262 -9.60 13.04 -7.61
C THR A 262 -8.90 11.70 -7.83
N ALA A 263 -9.04 10.81 -6.86
CA ALA A 263 -8.51 9.45 -6.90
C ALA A 263 -9.66 8.45 -6.88
N TYR A 264 -9.53 7.42 -7.71
CA TYR A 264 -10.49 6.32 -7.84
C TYR A 264 -9.72 5.01 -7.70
N ALA A 265 -9.94 4.28 -6.60
CA ALA A 265 -9.19 3.06 -6.31
C ALA A 265 -10.10 1.83 -6.17
N HIS A 266 -9.48 0.66 -6.05
CA HIS A 266 -10.12 -0.67 -6.07
C HIS A 266 -10.85 -0.98 -7.36
N LEU A 267 -10.41 -0.33 -8.46
CA LEU A 267 -11.06 -0.44 -9.76
C LEU A 267 -10.90 -1.83 -10.38
N GLY A 268 -11.89 -2.23 -11.18
CA GLY A 268 -11.83 -3.37 -12.08
C GLY A 268 -11.20 -2.98 -13.42
N ASP A 269 -12.02 -2.93 -14.49
CA ASP A 269 -11.57 -2.53 -15.81
C ASP A 269 -11.46 -1.01 -15.92
N VAL A 270 -10.34 -0.51 -16.48
CA VAL A 270 -10.11 0.92 -16.74
C VAL A 270 -10.31 1.20 -18.23
N MET A 271 -11.03 2.28 -18.54
CA MET A 271 -11.45 2.66 -19.90
C MET A 271 -10.76 3.91 -20.43
N VAL A 272 -9.85 4.48 -19.63
CA VAL A 272 -9.09 5.70 -19.93
C VAL A 272 -7.61 5.46 -19.82
N ARG A 273 -6.80 6.37 -20.36
CA ARG A 273 -5.34 6.36 -20.32
C ARG A 273 -4.81 7.69 -19.80
N GLU A 274 -3.61 7.69 -19.33
CA GLU A 274 -2.89 8.92 -18.97
C GLU A 274 -2.90 9.90 -20.15
N GLY A 275 -3.13 11.16 -19.84
CA GLY A 275 -3.27 12.24 -20.81
C GLY A 275 -4.67 12.38 -21.44
N ASP A 276 -5.60 11.46 -21.21
CA ASP A 276 -6.96 11.61 -21.73
C ASP A 276 -7.68 12.78 -21.03
N ILE A 277 -8.34 13.61 -21.85
CA ILE A 277 -9.27 14.63 -21.34
C ILE A 277 -10.64 13.98 -21.21
N ILE A 278 -11.20 14.05 -20.01
CA ILE A 278 -12.48 13.43 -19.67
C ILE A 278 -13.49 14.49 -19.21
N ASP A 279 -14.75 14.25 -19.51
CA ASP A 279 -15.86 15.12 -19.08
C ASP A 279 -16.49 14.61 -17.78
N ALA A 280 -17.11 15.50 -17.00
CA ALA A 280 -17.87 15.14 -15.81
C ALA A 280 -18.95 14.10 -16.16
N GLY A 281 -19.06 13.01 -15.39
CA GLY A 281 -20.00 11.92 -15.61
C GLY A 281 -19.58 10.93 -16.71
N GLN A 282 -18.47 11.16 -17.41
CA GLN A 282 -17.93 10.17 -18.35
C GLN A 282 -17.49 8.91 -17.59
N GLN A 283 -17.87 7.74 -18.08
CA GLN A 283 -17.38 6.48 -17.50
C GLN A 283 -15.87 6.34 -17.75
N ILE A 284 -15.11 6.11 -16.68
CA ILE A 284 -13.65 5.99 -16.69
C ILE A 284 -13.17 4.58 -16.31
N ALA A 285 -13.98 3.87 -15.53
CA ALA A 285 -13.65 2.53 -15.06
C ALA A 285 -14.91 1.77 -14.62
N THR A 286 -14.70 0.59 -14.05
CA THR A 286 -15.71 -0.16 -13.30
C THR A 286 -15.27 -0.37 -11.86
N VAL A 287 -16.23 -0.57 -10.96
CA VAL A 287 -15.96 -1.02 -9.59
C VAL A 287 -15.33 -2.41 -9.63
N GLY A 288 -14.32 -2.63 -8.82
CA GLY A 288 -13.64 -3.91 -8.72
C GLY A 288 -13.46 -4.38 -7.28
N LEU A 289 -12.62 -5.39 -7.14
CA LEU A 289 -12.19 -6.00 -5.88
C LEU A 289 -10.66 -6.07 -5.84
N THR A 290 -9.98 -5.03 -6.36
CA THR A 290 -8.52 -4.99 -6.41
C THR A 290 -7.93 -4.28 -5.19
N GLY A 291 -6.70 -4.64 -4.80
CA GLY A 291 -6.06 -4.08 -3.61
C GLY A 291 -6.44 -4.80 -2.32
N LYS A 292 -6.34 -4.09 -1.17
CA LYS A 292 -6.63 -4.66 0.16
C LYS A 292 -8.08 -4.38 0.57
N VAL A 293 -9.03 -5.03 -0.08
CA VAL A 293 -10.46 -4.95 0.22
C VAL A 293 -11.10 -6.32 0.16
N ASP A 294 -12.13 -6.55 0.99
CA ASP A 294 -12.81 -7.84 1.12
C ASP A 294 -14.14 -7.89 0.36
N SER A 295 -14.61 -6.76 -0.14
CA SER A 295 -15.86 -6.65 -0.90
C SER A 295 -15.73 -5.61 -2.00
N PRO A 296 -16.51 -5.75 -3.11
CA PRO A 296 -16.49 -4.77 -4.19
C PRO A 296 -16.87 -3.38 -3.69
N GLN A 297 -16.02 -2.41 -3.96
CA GLN A 297 -16.19 -1.04 -3.52
C GLN A 297 -15.35 -0.08 -4.35
N LEU A 298 -15.69 1.19 -4.31
CA LEU A 298 -14.86 2.28 -4.79
C LEU A 298 -14.32 3.06 -3.61
N HIS A 299 -13.00 3.21 -3.50
CA HIS A 299 -12.41 4.23 -2.66
C HIS A 299 -12.24 5.50 -3.49
N PHE A 300 -12.81 6.60 -3.00
CA PHE A 300 -12.85 7.88 -3.70
C PHE A 300 -12.29 9.00 -2.83
N GLU A 301 -11.28 9.71 -3.35
CA GLU A 301 -10.68 10.87 -2.68
C GLU A 301 -10.81 12.13 -3.51
N ILE A 302 -10.90 13.27 -2.82
CA ILE A 302 -10.66 14.60 -3.40
C ILE A 302 -9.49 15.22 -2.63
N ARG A 303 -8.49 15.69 -3.36
CA ARG A 303 -7.32 16.37 -2.79
C ARG A 303 -7.22 17.78 -3.35
N LYS A 304 -6.98 18.74 -2.47
CA LYS A 304 -6.70 20.14 -2.84
C LYS A 304 -5.28 20.48 -2.39
N SER A 305 -4.44 20.89 -3.31
CA SER A 305 -3.03 21.18 -3.03
C SER A 305 -2.33 20.03 -2.29
N ARG A 306 -2.62 18.78 -2.67
CA ARG A 306 -2.12 17.51 -2.10
C ARG A 306 -2.75 17.10 -0.76
N GLU A 307 -3.52 17.95 -0.10
CA GLU A 307 -4.20 17.60 1.14
C GLU A 307 -5.55 16.95 0.85
N PRO A 308 -5.87 15.81 1.48
CA PRO A 308 -7.16 15.18 1.34
C PRO A 308 -8.25 16.05 1.99
N VAL A 309 -9.40 16.14 1.32
CA VAL A 309 -10.56 16.86 1.83
C VAL A 309 -11.79 15.97 1.81
N ASP A 310 -12.70 16.16 2.75
CA ASP A 310 -13.95 15.39 2.76
C ASP A 310 -14.70 15.57 1.43
N PRO A 311 -14.89 14.52 0.63
CA PRO A 311 -15.57 14.60 -0.64
C PRO A 311 -16.97 15.20 -0.54
N ARG A 312 -17.68 14.96 0.56
CA ARG A 312 -19.03 15.48 0.81
C ARG A 312 -19.08 17.00 0.89
N SER A 313 -17.97 17.65 1.19
CA SER A 313 -17.89 19.12 1.25
C SER A 313 -17.86 19.80 -0.14
N LEU A 314 -17.54 19.02 -1.19
CA LEU A 314 -17.35 19.53 -2.56
C LEU A 314 -18.34 18.93 -3.56
N ILE A 315 -19.07 17.89 -3.18
CA ILE A 315 -20.08 17.23 -4.01
C ILE A 315 -21.45 17.88 -3.74
N ALA A 316 -22.15 18.22 -4.82
CA ALA A 316 -23.49 18.78 -4.77
C ALA A 316 -24.57 17.70 -4.86
#